data_394f679e8dddf7a1cc2f85fa48468812
#
_entry.id   394f679e8dddf7a1cc2f85fa48468812
#
_cell.length_a   1.000
_cell.length_b   1.000
_cell.length_c   1.000
_cell.angle_alpha   90.00
_cell.angle_beta   90.00
_cell.angle_gamma   90.00
#
_symmetry.space_group_name_H-M   'P 1'
#
loop_
_entity.id
_entity.type
_entity.pdbx_description
1 polymer ?
#
loop_
_entity_poly.entity_id
_entity_poly.type
_entity_poly.pdbx_seq_one_letter_code
_entity_poly.pdbx_strand_id
1 'polypeptide(L)' 'MKYKIALYHSEEGYSVSVPGLPGCWSQGDSEEEALQNIQAAIQEYLAARDDLLKNATVREIEVAS' A
#
# COMPACT_ATOMS: atom_id res chain seq x y z
N MET A 1 -4.13 12.79 -0.22
CA MET A 1 -4.88 11.62 -0.70
C MET A 1 -5.06 10.63 0.44
N LYS A 2 -6.24 10.06 0.56
CA LYS A 2 -6.55 9.11 1.63
C LYS A 2 -6.66 7.70 1.10
N TYR A 3 -6.07 6.76 1.84
CA TYR A 3 -6.18 5.34 1.53
C TYR A 3 -6.81 4.61 2.70
N LYS A 4 -7.66 3.66 2.40
CA LYS A 4 -8.15 2.73 3.41
C LYS A 4 -7.07 1.70 3.66
N ILE A 5 -6.84 1.37 4.92
CA ILE A 5 -5.89 0.34 5.30
C ILE A 5 -6.62 -0.73 6.11
N ALA A 6 -6.07 -1.93 6.11
CA ALA A 6 -6.53 -3.03 6.95
C ALA A 6 -5.46 -3.30 7.99
N LEU A 7 -5.83 -3.19 9.25
CA LEU A 7 -4.91 -3.36 10.38
C LEU A 7 -5.24 -4.67 11.09
N TYR A 8 -4.22 -5.48 11.32
CA TYR A 8 -4.34 -6.76 12.01
C TYR A 8 -3.43 -6.79 13.21
N HIS A 9 -3.93 -7.35 14.31
CA HIS A 9 -3.16 -7.50 15.53
C HIS A 9 -3.03 -8.98 15.88
N SER A 10 -1.80 -9.40 16.17
CA SER A 10 -1.50 -10.77 16.59
C SER A 10 -0.50 -10.74 17.73
N GLU A 11 -0.14 -11.91 18.23
CA GLU A 11 0.86 -12.02 19.29
C GLU A 11 2.23 -11.49 18.86
N GLU A 12 2.50 -11.47 17.56
CA GLU A 12 3.76 -10.99 17.01
C GLU A 12 3.79 -9.48 16.78
N GLY A 13 2.66 -8.80 16.96
CA GLY A 13 2.57 -7.35 16.77
C GLY A 13 1.44 -6.97 15.84
N TYR A 14 1.64 -5.90 15.09
CA TYR A 14 0.64 -5.36 14.16
C TYR A 14 1.11 -5.52 12.72
N SER A 15 0.19 -5.87 11.85
CA SER A 15 0.44 -5.83 10.42
C SER A 15 -0.63 -4.98 9.75
N VAL A 16 -0.28 -4.39 8.62
CA VAL A 16 -1.17 -3.46 7.93
C VAL A 16 -0.98 -3.63 6.43
N SER A 17 -2.09 -3.57 5.71
CA SER A 17 -2.08 -3.64 4.26
C SER A 17 -2.96 -2.54 3.68
N VAL A 18 -2.76 -2.27 2.38
CA VAL A 18 -3.57 -1.31 1.65
C VAL A 18 -4.33 -2.07 0.58
N PRO A 19 -5.64 -2.34 0.79
CA PRO A 19 -6.41 -3.12 -0.18
C PRO A 19 -6.41 -2.55 -1.59
N GLY A 20 -6.35 -1.23 -1.72
CA GLY A 20 -6.30 -0.57 -3.03
C GLY A 20 -4.95 -0.62 -3.73
N LEU A 21 -3.91 -1.10 -3.06
CA LEU A 21 -2.56 -1.19 -3.60
C LEU A 21 -2.04 -2.60 -3.37
N PRO A 22 -2.34 -3.55 -4.27
CA PRO A 22 -1.95 -4.95 -4.07
C PRO A 22 -0.46 -5.13 -3.84
N GLY A 23 -0.11 -5.87 -2.80
CA GLY A 23 1.28 -6.08 -2.42
C GLY A 23 1.87 -5.00 -1.53
N CYS A 24 1.14 -3.95 -1.23
CA CYS A 24 1.59 -2.90 -0.32
C CYS A 24 1.17 -3.25 1.11
N TRP A 25 2.14 -3.57 1.94
CA TRP A 25 1.89 -3.92 3.34
C TRP A 25 3.10 -3.56 4.19
N SER A 26 2.88 -3.52 5.50
CA SER A 26 3.94 -3.26 6.44
C SER A 26 3.58 -3.85 7.80
N GLN A 27 4.45 -3.66 8.79
CA GLN A 27 4.24 -4.18 10.14
C GLN A 27 4.91 -3.28 11.14
N GLY A 28 4.60 -3.49 12.42
CA GLY A 28 5.21 -2.76 13.52
C GLY A 28 4.87 -3.41 14.85
N ASP A 29 5.61 -3.05 15.90
CA ASP A 29 5.38 -3.57 17.24
C ASP A 29 4.17 -2.90 17.91
N SER A 30 3.75 -1.76 17.41
CA SER A 30 2.56 -1.05 17.88
C SER A 30 1.75 -0.58 16.68
N GLU A 31 0.49 -0.22 16.94
CA GLU A 31 -0.36 0.34 15.90
C GLU A 31 0.27 1.59 15.29
N GLU A 32 0.77 2.50 16.13
CA GLU A 32 1.40 3.73 15.67
C GLU A 32 2.58 3.45 14.76
N GLU A 33 3.43 2.51 15.13
CA GLU A 33 4.59 2.13 14.32
C GLU A 33 4.16 1.53 12.99
N ALA A 34 3.17 0.63 13.02
CA ALA A 34 2.65 0.02 11.79
C ALA A 34 2.08 1.08 10.85
N LEU A 35 1.36 2.08 11.40
CA LEU A 35 0.78 3.14 10.59
C LEU A 35 1.86 4.05 9.99
N GLN A 36 2.91 4.36 10.74
CA GLN A 36 4.03 5.13 10.20
C GLN A 36 4.74 4.35 9.09
N ASN A 37 4.94 3.05 9.31
CA ASN A 37 5.62 2.22 8.33
C ASN A 37 4.81 2.06 7.05
N ILE A 38 3.48 1.96 7.13
CA ILE A 38 2.67 1.85 5.93
C ILE A 38 2.66 3.14 5.11
N GLN A 39 2.77 4.30 5.74
CA GLN A 39 2.89 5.55 5.01
C GLN A 39 4.13 5.54 4.12
N ALA A 40 5.26 5.13 4.67
CA ALA A 40 6.50 5.02 3.89
C ALA A 40 6.36 3.98 2.78
N ALA A 41 5.72 2.85 3.08
CA ALA A 41 5.51 1.79 2.09
C ALA A 41 4.63 2.27 0.93
N ILE A 42 3.59 3.06 1.22
CA ILE A 42 2.73 3.63 0.18
C ILE A 42 3.54 4.56 -0.72
N GLN A 43 4.37 5.43 -0.14
CA GLN A 43 5.18 6.35 -0.92
C GLN A 43 6.14 5.61 -1.85
N GLU A 44 6.80 4.57 -1.34
CA GLU A 44 7.70 3.74 -2.14
C GLU A 44 6.96 2.98 -3.23
N TYR A 45 5.78 2.44 -2.90
CA TYR A 45 4.96 1.71 -3.86
C TYR A 45 4.54 2.61 -5.03
N LEU A 46 4.08 3.83 -4.73
CA LEU A 46 3.65 4.77 -5.77
C LEU A 46 4.81 5.23 -6.64
N ALA A 47 5.98 5.47 -6.03
CA ALA A 47 7.17 5.84 -6.78
C ALA A 47 7.62 4.73 -7.72
N ALA A 48 7.63 3.48 -7.25
CA ALA A 48 8.00 2.34 -8.08
C ALA A 48 7.00 2.13 -9.22
N ARG A 49 5.71 2.33 -8.95
CA ARG A 49 4.68 2.22 -9.98
C ARG A 49 4.86 3.25 -11.07
N ASP A 50 5.16 4.50 -10.70
CA ASP A 50 5.40 5.55 -11.65
C ASP A 50 6.64 5.24 -12.52
N ASP A 51 7.71 4.71 -11.91
CA ASP A 51 8.89 4.31 -12.65
C ASP A 51 8.59 3.18 -13.66
N LEU A 52 7.75 2.23 -13.26
CA LEU A 52 7.36 1.13 -14.14
C LEU A 52 6.56 1.61 -15.35
N LEU A 53 5.82 2.71 -15.22
CA LEU A 53 5.02 3.28 -16.29
C LEU A 53 5.79 4.24 -17.18
N LYS A 54 7.01 4.61 -16.80
CA LYS A 54 7.79 5.65 -17.45
C LYS A 54 8.00 5.42 -18.94
N ASN A 55 8.22 4.18 -19.36
CA ASN A 55 8.47 3.81 -20.75
C ASN A 55 7.32 3.02 -21.38
N ALA A 56 6.17 3.02 -20.72
CA ALA A 56 5.01 2.26 -21.18
C ALA A 56 3.99 3.17 -21.85
N THR A 57 3.27 2.61 -22.81
CA THR A 57 2.10 3.29 -23.35
C THR A 57 0.92 2.96 -22.42
N VAL A 58 0.36 4.00 -21.80
CA VAL A 58 -0.71 3.82 -20.81
C VAL A 58 -2.07 3.97 -21.51
N ARG A 59 -2.96 3.04 -21.23
CA ARG A 59 -4.34 3.06 -21.73
C ARG A 59 -5.29 2.78 -20.58
N GLU A 60 -6.45 3.37 -20.64
CA GLU A 60 -7.51 3.08 -19.70
C GLU A 60 -8.56 2.23 -20.38
N ILE A 61 -9.09 1.27 -19.68
CA ILE A 61 -10.19 0.45 -20.17
C ILE A 61 -11.31 0.47 -19.15
N GLU A 62 -12.54 0.37 -19.62
CA GLU A 62 -13.68 0.19 -18.74
C GLU A 62 -13.96 -1.30 -18.57
N VAL A 63 -14.26 -1.68 -17.34
CA VAL A 63 -14.63 -3.05 -17.02
C VAL A 63 -16.06 -3.03 -16.51
N ALA A 64 -16.93 -3.78 -17.17
CA ALA A 64 -18.32 -3.91 -16.71
C ALA A 64 -18.36 -4.62 -15.37
N SER A 65 -19.14 -4.07 -14.43
CA SER A 65 -19.24 -4.64 -13.08
C SER A 65 -20.65 -5.15 -12.82
#